data_6ecdb038408939f1e076e99c136e95c6
#
_entry.id   6ecdb038408939f1e076e99c136e95c6
#
_cell.length_a   1.000
_cell.length_b   1.000
_cell.length_c   1.000
_cell.angle_alpha   90.00
_cell.angle_beta   90.00
_cell.angle_gamma   90.00
#
_symmetry.space_group_name_H-M   'P 1'
#
loop_
_entity.id
_entity.type
_entity.pdbx_description
1 polymer ?
#
loop_
_entity_poly.entity_id
_entity_poly.type
_entity_poly.pdbx_seq_one_letter_code
_entity_poly.pdbx_strand_id
1 'polypeptide(L)'
;MSESAKISNIHYIYQDRPNKERANKMAKRKLGRFGYELDEANTDKDVLTAKRGNNVHINYTGTNVNSPRDIISDVALATGVQRINPQFTNRRRTTRQIMRQYGDDSDYSLGGHSLGGSIAMNTLKQSKSIRDRVKVSHVFNPGYTKAFHESIKPTDKKIKKELDKKVNIHRVKGDIVSAHANKETAFGNLFEHKHAEKDADLFDKHSLDTFIDSDL
;
A
#
# COMPACT_ATOMS: atom_id res chain seq x y z
N MET A 1 -7.91 -14.71 -3.08
CA MET A 1 -7.14 -13.55 -3.59
C MET A 1 -7.59 -12.26 -2.94
N SER A 2 -6.67 -11.43 -2.47
CA SER A 2 -6.99 -10.16 -1.82
C SER A 2 -7.44 -9.12 -2.85
N GLU A 3 -8.69 -8.64 -2.78
CA GLU A 3 -9.18 -7.53 -3.61
C GLU A 3 -8.27 -6.31 -3.52
N SER A 4 -7.64 -6.10 -2.37
CA SER A 4 -6.68 -5.01 -2.15
C SER A 4 -5.43 -5.14 -3.03
N ALA A 5 -4.94 -6.37 -3.31
CA ALA A 5 -3.83 -6.58 -4.25
C ALA A 5 -4.22 -6.19 -5.66
N LYS A 6 -5.44 -6.59 -6.09
CA LYS A 6 -5.97 -6.21 -7.41
C LYS A 6 -6.13 -4.69 -7.55
N ILE A 7 -6.62 -4.01 -6.52
CA ILE A 7 -6.73 -2.55 -6.51
C ILE A 7 -5.35 -1.90 -6.57
N SER A 8 -4.38 -2.43 -5.84
CA SER A 8 -2.99 -1.95 -5.91
C SER A 8 -2.40 -2.08 -7.32
N ASN A 9 -2.65 -3.20 -8.01
CA ASN A 9 -2.22 -3.38 -9.40
C ASN A 9 -2.96 -2.45 -10.37
N ILE A 10 -4.26 -2.24 -10.18
CA ILE A 10 -5.02 -1.28 -11.00
C ILE A 10 -4.45 0.13 -10.88
N HIS A 11 -3.94 0.52 -9.72
CA HIS A 11 -3.39 1.84 -9.50
C HIS A 11 -2.17 2.12 -10.39
N TYR A 12 -1.34 1.12 -10.73
CA TYR A 12 -0.19 1.30 -11.63
C TYR A 12 -0.58 1.76 -13.04
N ILE A 13 -1.84 1.59 -13.46
CA ILE A 13 -2.33 2.13 -14.74
C ILE A 13 -2.10 3.65 -14.86
N TYR A 14 -2.15 4.37 -13.73
CA TYR A 14 -1.94 5.83 -13.71
C TYR A 14 -0.48 6.23 -13.86
N GLN A 15 0.45 5.34 -13.55
CA GLN A 15 1.88 5.57 -13.77
C GLN A 15 2.28 5.28 -15.21
N ASP A 16 1.69 4.23 -15.80
CA ASP A 16 2.01 3.79 -17.16
C ASP A 16 1.32 4.65 -18.23
N ARG A 17 0.32 5.44 -17.86
CA ARG A 17 -0.49 6.20 -18.79
C ARG A 17 -0.58 7.67 -18.40
N PRO A 18 0.08 8.58 -19.18
CA PRO A 18 0.03 10.01 -18.92
C PRO A 18 -1.36 10.63 -19.15
N ASN A 19 -2.22 9.98 -19.95
CA ASN A 19 -3.59 10.45 -20.20
C ASN A 19 -4.53 9.95 -19.10
N LYS A 20 -4.91 10.87 -18.18
CA LYS A 20 -5.78 10.60 -17.04
C LYS A 20 -7.14 10.03 -17.42
N GLU A 21 -7.74 10.51 -18.50
CA GLU A 21 -9.06 10.04 -18.97
C GLU A 21 -9.03 8.56 -19.38
N ARG A 22 -8.00 8.18 -20.16
CA ARG A 22 -7.78 6.77 -20.52
C ARG A 22 -7.49 5.89 -19.32
N ALA A 23 -6.69 6.38 -18.36
CA ALA A 23 -6.41 5.69 -17.12
C ALA A 23 -7.70 5.47 -16.32
N ASN A 24 -8.53 6.50 -16.13
CA ASN A 24 -9.82 6.42 -15.46
C ASN A 24 -10.74 5.39 -16.12
N LYS A 25 -10.88 5.42 -17.44
CA LYS A 25 -11.71 4.46 -18.19
C LYS A 25 -11.28 3.01 -17.94
N MET A 26 -9.98 2.76 -17.94
CA MET A 26 -9.44 1.42 -17.69
C MET A 26 -9.63 1.00 -16.24
N ALA A 27 -9.32 1.89 -15.28
CA ALA A 27 -9.48 1.64 -13.87
C ALA A 27 -10.95 1.34 -13.50
N LYS A 28 -11.90 2.15 -13.99
CA LYS A 28 -13.35 1.90 -13.82
C LYS A 28 -13.74 0.51 -14.28
N ARG A 29 -13.33 0.13 -15.50
CA ARG A 29 -13.67 -1.19 -16.06
C ARG A 29 -13.11 -2.33 -15.21
N LYS A 30 -11.87 -2.20 -14.72
CA LYS A 30 -11.23 -3.24 -13.88
C LYS A 30 -11.84 -3.29 -12.49
N LEU A 31 -12.05 -2.15 -11.83
CA LEU A 31 -12.68 -2.05 -10.51
C LEU A 31 -14.13 -2.57 -10.52
N GLY A 32 -14.90 -2.24 -11.57
CA GLY A 32 -16.28 -2.70 -11.73
C GLY A 32 -16.43 -4.21 -11.74
N ARG A 33 -15.41 -4.97 -12.16
CA ARG A 33 -15.42 -6.45 -12.08
C ARG A 33 -15.45 -6.98 -10.64
N PHE A 34 -15.09 -6.15 -9.67
CA PHE A 34 -15.11 -6.47 -8.23
C PHE A 34 -16.18 -5.69 -7.49
N GLY A 35 -17.08 -5.00 -8.22
CA GLY A 35 -18.14 -4.19 -7.65
C GLY A 35 -17.67 -2.87 -7.03
N TYR A 36 -16.43 -2.42 -7.35
CA TYR A 36 -15.94 -1.13 -6.91
C TYR A 36 -16.18 -0.04 -7.97
N GLU A 37 -16.51 1.14 -7.50
CA GLU A 37 -16.58 2.38 -8.28
C GLU A 37 -15.33 3.20 -8.04
N LEU A 38 -14.77 3.78 -9.12
CA LEU A 38 -13.63 4.68 -9.03
C LEU A 38 -14.10 6.08 -8.63
N ASP A 39 -13.51 6.64 -7.59
CA ASP A 39 -13.63 8.07 -7.30
C ASP A 39 -12.57 8.86 -8.09
N GLU A 40 -12.96 9.37 -9.25
CA GLU A 40 -12.04 10.08 -10.15
C GLU A 40 -11.53 11.40 -9.59
N ALA A 41 -12.33 12.05 -8.74
CA ALA A 41 -11.96 13.33 -8.13
C ALA A 41 -10.83 13.14 -7.10
N ASN A 42 -10.82 12.00 -6.42
CA ASN A 42 -9.83 11.63 -5.39
C ASN A 42 -8.83 10.58 -5.90
N THR A 43 -8.63 10.49 -7.22
CA THR A 43 -7.69 9.54 -7.82
C THR A 43 -6.71 10.24 -8.73
N ASP A 44 -5.43 9.94 -8.54
CA ASP A 44 -4.31 10.36 -9.36
C ASP A 44 -3.21 9.28 -9.39
N LYS A 45 -2.01 9.63 -9.83
CA LYS A 45 -0.86 8.71 -9.85
C LYS A 45 -0.37 8.31 -8.45
N ASP A 46 -0.69 9.08 -7.42
CA ASP A 46 -0.19 8.90 -6.05
C ASP A 46 -1.19 8.21 -5.13
N VAL A 47 -2.49 8.45 -5.35
CA VAL A 47 -3.58 7.90 -4.55
C VAL A 47 -4.70 7.44 -5.46
N LEU A 48 -5.18 6.22 -5.28
CA LEU A 48 -6.41 5.72 -5.91
C LEU A 48 -7.47 5.53 -4.84
N THR A 49 -8.66 6.07 -5.09
CA THR A 49 -9.83 5.91 -4.22
C THR A 49 -10.91 5.12 -4.93
N ALA A 50 -11.33 4.02 -4.33
CA ALA A 50 -12.40 3.16 -4.84
C ALA A 50 -13.46 2.92 -3.77
N LYS A 51 -14.74 2.88 -4.17
CA LYS A 51 -15.87 2.74 -3.28
C LYS A 51 -16.70 1.51 -3.63
N ARG A 52 -17.17 0.78 -2.61
CA ARG A 52 -18.17 -0.28 -2.75
C ARG A 52 -19.16 -0.21 -1.58
N GLY A 53 -20.38 0.27 -1.87
CA GLY A 53 -21.35 0.56 -0.80
C GLY A 53 -20.78 1.58 0.19
N ASN A 54 -20.71 1.22 1.47
CA ASN A 54 -20.14 2.07 2.52
C ASN A 54 -18.62 1.93 2.69
N ASN A 55 -18.00 0.99 1.97
CA ASN A 55 -16.56 0.76 2.06
C ASN A 55 -15.79 1.69 1.11
N VAL A 56 -14.83 2.43 1.64
CA VAL A 56 -13.92 3.30 0.89
C VAL A 56 -12.50 2.73 1.00
N HIS A 57 -11.95 2.28 -0.12
CA HIS A 57 -10.58 1.80 -0.22
C HIS A 57 -9.68 2.90 -0.77
N ILE A 58 -8.63 3.23 -0.03
CA ILE A 58 -7.61 4.21 -0.41
C ILE A 58 -6.29 3.48 -0.61
N ASN A 59 -5.77 3.51 -1.82
CA ASN A 59 -4.54 2.82 -2.18
C ASN A 59 -3.43 3.82 -2.53
N TYR A 60 -2.21 3.57 -2.03
CA TYR A 60 -1.03 4.34 -2.41
C TYR A 60 -0.19 3.56 -3.41
N THR A 61 0.27 4.23 -4.46
CA THR A 61 1.22 3.63 -5.39
C THR A 61 2.63 3.58 -4.80
N GLY A 62 3.36 2.57 -5.23
CA GLY A 62 4.81 2.52 -5.08
C GLY A 62 5.54 3.37 -6.13
N THR A 63 6.85 3.25 -6.17
CA THR A 63 7.68 3.84 -7.22
C THR A 63 7.53 3.01 -8.51
N ASN A 64 7.33 3.69 -9.63
CA ASN A 64 7.40 3.03 -10.94
C ASN A 64 8.84 3.16 -11.44
N VAL A 65 9.57 2.09 -11.39
CA VAL A 65 10.95 2.01 -11.85
C VAL A 65 11.15 0.77 -12.72
N ASN A 66 11.96 0.94 -13.73
CA ASN A 66 12.18 -0.08 -14.75
C ASN A 66 13.30 -1.07 -14.37
N SER A 67 13.89 -0.95 -13.16
CA SER A 67 14.92 -1.87 -12.70
C SER A 67 14.81 -2.18 -11.20
N PRO A 68 15.13 -3.42 -10.78
CA PRO A 68 15.14 -3.79 -9.36
C PRO A 68 16.10 -2.95 -8.51
N ARG A 69 17.23 -2.52 -9.08
CA ARG A 69 18.21 -1.69 -8.37
C ARG A 69 17.66 -0.31 -8.06
N ASP A 70 16.90 0.28 -9.00
CA ASP A 70 16.30 1.59 -8.82
C ASP A 70 15.18 1.51 -7.78
N ILE A 71 14.38 0.43 -7.79
CA ILE A 71 13.37 0.18 -6.74
C ILE A 71 14.03 0.16 -5.35
N ILE A 72 15.10 -0.60 -5.19
CA ILE A 72 15.79 -0.73 -3.90
C ILE A 72 16.33 0.62 -3.46
N SER A 73 17.00 1.34 -4.37
CA SER A 73 17.59 2.65 -4.07
C SER A 73 16.52 3.68 -3.71
N ASP A 74 15.47 3.78 -4.49
CA ASP A 74 14.38 4.74 -4.28
C ASP A 74 13.59 4.44 -3.00
N VAL A 75 13.29 3.16 -2.76
CA VAL A 75 12.61 2.73 -1.53
C VAL A 75 13.51 2.94 -0.32
N ALA A 76 14.79 2.61 -0.39
CA ALA A 76 15.73 2.81 0.71
C ALA A 76 15.88 4.30 1.03
N LEU A 77 16.05 5.15 0.03
CA LEU A 77 16.13 6.60 0.20
C LEU A 77 14.82 7.15 0.78
N ALA A 78 13.67 6.82 0.18
CA ALA A 78 12.38 7.32 0.64
C ALA A 78 12.05 6.89 2.07
N THR A 79 12.33 5.63 2.42
CA THR A 79 12.04 5.10 3.76
C THR A 79 13.09 5.49 4.81
N GLY A 80 14.29 5.86 4.39
CA GLY A 80 15.33 6.40 5.28
C GLY A 80 15.05 7.84 5.74
N VAL A 81 14.34 8.63 4.92
CA VAL A 81 14.06 10.04 5.16
C VAL A 81 12.57 10.37 5.27
N GLN A 82 11.71 9.40 5.61
CA GLN A 82 10.26 9.56 5.60
C GLN A 82 9.71 10.74 6.41
N ARG A 83 10.44 11.22 7.42
CA ARG A 83 10.02 12.39 8.23
C ARG A 83 10.00 13.67 7.41
N ILE A 84 10.92 13.80 6.47
CA ILE A 84 11.10 14.99 5.61
C ILE A 84 10.65 14.74 4.17
N ASN A 85 10.37 13.49 3.80
CA ASN A 85 9.93 13.17 2.46
C ASN A 85 8.47 13.63 2.24
N PRO A 86 8.24 14.57 1.30
CA PRO A 86 6.91 15.12 1.05
C PRO A 86 5.86 14.07 0.66
N GLN A 87 6.27 12.97 0.03
CA GLN A 87 5.34 11.91 -0.38
C GLN A 87 4.57 11.34 0.81
N PHE A 88 5.21 11.08 1.95
CA PHE A 88 4.54 10.58 3.16
C PHE A 88 3.56 11.60 3.75
N THR A 89 3.96 12.87 3.78
CA THR A 89 3.12 13.93 4.35
C THR A 89 1.95 14.28 3.46
N ASN A 90 2.18 14.40 2.15
CA ASN A 90 1.15 14.75 1.19
C ASN A 90 0.06 13.67 1.12
N ARG A 91 0.45 12.40 0.99
CA ARG A 91 -0.53 11.30 0.91
C ARG A 91 -1.33 11.14 2.19
N ARG A 92 -0.71 11.37 3.37
CA ARG A 92 -1.44 11.44 4.64
C ARG A 92 -2.44 12.60 4.70
N ARG A 93 -2.09 13.78 4.13
CA ARG A 93 -3.01 14.93 4.03
C ARG A 93 -4.18 14.60 3.11
N THR A 94 -3.91 14.07 1.91
CA THR A 94 -4.92 13.64 0.95
C THR A 94 -5.88 12.62 1.57
N THR A 95 -5.37 11.64 2.29
CA THR A 95 -6.22 10.65 3.00
C THR A 95 -7.18 11.31 3.99
N ARG A 96 -6.72 12.30 4.77
CA ARG A 96 -7.61 13.03 5.67
C ARG A 96 -8.68 13.82 4.92
N GLN A 97 -8.36 14.41 3.77
CA GLN A 97 -9.32 15.13 2.94
C GLN A 97 -10.38 14.16 2.39
N ILE A 98 -9.98 13.01 1.86
CA ILE A 98 -10.89 11.97 1.40
C ILE A 98 -11.80 11.52 2.54
N MET A 99 -11.25 11.21 3.70
CA MET A 99 -12.04 10.79 4.86
C MET A 99 -13.03 11.86 5.35
N ARG A 100 -12.68 13.15 5.29
CA ARG A 100 -13.62 14.23 5.60
C ARG A 100 -14.79 14.31 4.62
N GLN A 101 -14.49 14.08 3.34
CA GLN A 101 -15.49 14.11 2.26
C GLN A 101 -16.51 12.98 2.39
N TYR A 102 -16.05 11.77 2.74
CA TYR A 102 -16.91 10.59 2.88
C TYR A 102 -17.59 10.47 4.26
N GLY A 103 -17.09 11.20 5.27
CA GLY A 103 -17.70 11.24 6.61
C GLY A 103 -17.32 10.07 7.52
N ASP A 104 -17.92 10.03 8.71
CA ASP A 104 -17.57 9.06 9.75
C ASP A 104 -18.34 7.74 9.61
N ASP A 105 -19.42 7.73 8.84
CA ASP A 105 -20.24 6.53 8.62
C ASP A 105 -19.62 5.54 7.60
N SER A 106 -18.54 5.95 6.93
CA SER A 106 -17.85 5.09 5.97
C SER A 106 -16.82 4.19 6.65
N ASP A 107 -16.71 2.95 6.17
CA ASP A 107 -15.65 2.02 6.54
C ASP A 107 -14.45 2.21 5.62
N TYR A 108 -13.29 2.48 6.21
CA TYR A 108 -12.08 2.75 5.45
C TYR A 108 -11.11 1.59 5.48
N SER A 109 -10.52 1.31 4.32
CA SER A 109 -9.37 0.44 4.19
C SER A 109 -8.22 1.15 3.48
N LEU A 110 -6.98 0.83 3.86
CA LEU A 110 -5.79 1.32 3.19
C LEU A 110 -5.07 0.18 2.50
N GLY A 111 -4.48 0.47 1.34
CA GLY A 111 -3.65 -0.47 0.60
C GLY A 111 -2.41 0.18 0.03
N GLY A 112 -1.48 -0.66 -0.42
CA GLY A 112 -0.30 -0.19 -1.15
C GLY A 112 0.72 -1.29 -1.38
N HIS A 113 1.48 -1.12 -2.45
CA HIS A 113 2.57 -2.00 -2.82
C HIS A 113 3.90 -1.24 -2.75
N SER A 114 4.97 -1.91 -2.40
CA SER A 114 6.32 -1.33 -2.37
C SER A 114 6.37 -0.08 -1.48
N LEU A 115 6.86 1.05 -1.97
CA LEU A 115 6.86 2.33 -1.26
C LEU A 115 5.45 2.75 -0.83
N GLY A 116 4.40 2.46 -1.63
CA GLY A 116 3.01 2.72 -1.26
C GLY A 116 2.59 1.96 0.00
N GLY A 117 3.03 0.73 0.16
CA GLY A 117 2.84 -0.07 1.37
C GLY A 117 3.51 0.57 2.60
N SER A 118 4.75 1.05 2.44
CA SER A 118 5.46 1.78 3.51
C SER A 118 4.73 3.07 3.90
N ILE A 119 4.18 3.79 2.92
CA ILE A 119 3.40 5.00 3.17
C ILE A 119 2.11 4.68 3.95
N ALA A 120 1.42 3.58 3.61
CA ALA A 120 0.23 3.14 4.34
C ALA A 120 0.57 2.85 5.82
N MET A 121 1.62 2.09 6.08
CA MET A 121 2.08 1.78 7.43
C MET A 121 2.44 3.05 8.21
N ASN A 122 3.23 3.94 7.62
CA ASN A 122 3.61 5.21 8.25
C ASN A 122 2.37 6.09 8.54
N THR A 123 1.43 6.16 7.59
CA THR A 123 0.20 6.93 7.74
C THR A 123 -0.61 6.48 8.95
N LEU A 124 -0.79 5.18 9.12
CA LEU A 124 -1.50 4.60 10.27
C LEU A 124 -0.77 4.85 11.59
N LYS A 125 0.56 4.72 11.60
CA LYS A 125 1.35 4.97 12.81
C LYS A 125 1.32 6.45 13.21
N GLN A 126 1.46 7.36 12.25
CA GLN A 126 1.61 8.80 12.52
C GLN A 126 0.29 9.55 12.72
N SER A 127 -0.84 9.01 12.30
CA SER A 127 -2.12 9.72 12.35
C SER A 127 -3.18 8.95 13.12
N LYS A 128 -3.43 9.40 14.36
CA LYS A 128 -4.51 8.86 15.19
C LYS A 128 -5.86 8.97 14.49
N SER A 129 -6.19 10.13 13.91
CA SER A 129 -7.48 10.35 13.24
C SER A 129 -7.73 9.45 12.03
N ILE A 130 -6.67 9.03 11.31
CA ILE A 130 -6.78 8.05 10.23
C ILE A 130 -6.87 6.64 10.82
N ARG A 131 -5.99 6.33 11.78
CA ARG A 131 -5.92 5.00 12.39
C ARG A 131 -7.24 4.60 13.05
N ASP A 132 -7.90 5.53 13.76
CA ASP A 132 -9.16 5.25 14.44
C ASP A 132 -10.27 4.85 13.45
N ARG A 133 -10.28 5.42 12.25
CA ARG A 133 -11.30 5.21 11.22
C ARG A 133 -11.01 4.03 10.27
N VAL A 134 -9.74 3.67 10.10
CA VAL A 134 -9.35 2.54 9.24
C VAL A 134 -9.69 1.23 9.95
N LYS A 135 -10.42 0.35 9.26
CA LYS A 135 -10.77 -0.98 9.74
C LYS A 135 -9.65 -1.99 9.46
N VAL A 136 -9.10 -1.94 8.25
CA VAL A 136 -8.05 -2.87 7.81
C VAL A 136 -7.11 -2.20 6.82
N SER A 137 -5.86 -2.65 6.81
CA SER A 137 -4.86 -2.26 5.81
C SER A 137 -4.15 -3.51 5.30
N HIS A 138 -4.03 -3.63 3.99
CA HIS A 138 -3.24 -4.65 3.32
C HIS A 138 -2.09 -4.01 2.57
N VAL A 139 -0.87 -4.36 2.92
CA VAL A 139 0.33 -3.87 2.26
C VAL A 139 1.12 -5.02 1.65
N PHE A 140 1.59 -4.84 0.43
CA PHE A 140 2.21 -5.87 -0.38
C PHE A 140 3.67 -5.52 -0.65
N ASN A 141 4.59 -6.44 -0.34
CA ASN A 141 6.03 -6.24 -0.48
C ASN A 141 6.47 -4.81 -0.09
N PRO A 142 6.08 -4.30 1.12
CA PRO A 142 6.39 -2.92 1.47
C PRO A 142 7.90 -2.70 1.50
N GLY A 143 8.34 -1.52 1.12
CA GLY A 143 9.73 -1.09 1.30
C GLY A 143 10.09 -1.05 2.78
N TYR A 144 10.79 -2.08 3.27
CA TYR A 144 11.00 -2.29 4.69
C TYR A 144 12.48 -2.35 5.05
N THR A 145 13.10 -1.18 5.19
CA THR A 145 14.48 -1.04 5.66
C THR A 145 14.57 -1.01 7.19
N LYS A 146 15.77 -1.22 7.74
CA LYS A 146 16.01 -1.07 9.18
C LYS A 146 15.65 0.33 9.69
N ALA A 147 16.04 1.37 8.94
CA ALA A 147 15.72 2.75 9.28
C ALA A 147 14.19 3.00 9.30
N PHE A 148 13.47 2.42 8.34
CA PHE A 148 12.02 2.49 8.31
C PHE A 148 11.40 1.78 9.51
N HIS A 149 11.84 0.55 9.82
CA HIS A 149 11.39 -0.21 10.99
C HIS A 149 11.47 0.63 12.27
N GLU A 150 12.65 1.17 12.57
CA GLU A 150 12.86 1.98 13.77
C GLU A 150 11.98 3.25 13.80
N SER A 151 11.75 3.85 12.64
CA SER A 151 10.95 5.07 12.54
C SER A 151 9.46 4.89 12.75
N ILE A 152 8.93 3.71 12.38
CA ILE A 152 7.51 3.39 12.52
C ILE A 152 7.21 2.60 13.78
N LYS A 153 8.22 2.08 14.49
CA LYS A 153 8.06 1.29 15.72
C LYS A 153 7.26 2.10 16.76
N PRO A 154 6.09 1.59 17.22
CA PRO A 154 5.32 2.27 18.23
C PRO A 154 6.03 2.17 19.60
N THR A 155 6.13 3.28 20.29
CA THR A 155 6.62 3.31 21.68
C THR A 155 5.52 2.92 22.68
N ASP A 156 4.26 3.17 22.33
CA ASP A 156 3.09 2.83 23.12
C ASP A 156 2.56 1.44 22.73
N LYS A 157 2.48 0.53 23.73
CA LYS A 157 1.97 -0.83 23.58
C LYS A 157 0.50 -0.88 23.12
N LYS A 158 -0.33 0.11 23.50
CA LYS A 158 -1.73 0.18 23.05
C LYS A 158 -1.81 0.46 21.57
N ILE A 159 -1.01 1.42 21.08
CA ILE A 159 -0.90 1.73 19.65
C ILE A 159 -0.40 0.51 18.88
N LYS A 160 0.62 -0.18 19.38
CA LYS A 160 1.11 -1.41 18.75
C LYS A 160 -0.01 -2.44 18.60
N LYS A 161 -0.72 -2.75 19.70
CA LYS A 161 -1.81 -3.73 19.71
C LYS A 161 -2.95 -3.34 18.74
N GLU A 162 -3.25 -2.05 18.62
CA GLU A 162 -4.23 -1.55 17.66
C GLU A 162 -3.78 -1.76 16.20
N LEU A 163 -2.53 -1.41 15.90
CA LEU A 163 -1.95 -1.58 14.57
C LEU A 163 -1.79 -3.06 14.19
N ASP A 164 -1.42 -3.91 15.14
CA ASP A 164 -1.34 -5.37 14.93
C ASP A 164 -2.68 -5.98 14.50
N LYS A 165 -3.79 -5.42 14.96
CA LYS A 165 -5.13 -5.88 14.56
C LYS A 165 -5.57 -5.41 13.17
N LYS A 166 -5.01 -4.31 12.69
CA LYS A 166 -5.48 -3.62 11.48
C LYS A 166 -4.59 -3.83 10.26
N VAL A 167 -3.29 -4.10 10.47
CA VAL A 167 -2.31 -4.13 9.38
C VAL A 167 -1.93 -5.56 9.04
N ASN A 168 -2.14 -5.95 7.81
CA ASN A 168 -1.72 -7.20 7.21
C ASN A 168 -0.60 -6.92 6.20
N ILE A 169 0.58 -7.46 6.47
CA ILE A 169 1.77 -7.31 5.65
C ILE A 169 1.94 -8.58 4.84
N HIS A 170 1.79 -8.48 3.55
CA HIS A 170 1.99 -9.57 2.61
C HIS A 170 3.35 -9.40 1.92
N ARG A 171 4.18 -10.42 1.97
CA ARG A 171 5.47 -10.41 1.29
C ARG A 171 5.75 -11.73 0.60
N VAL A 172 6.50 -11.67 -0.49
CA VAL A 172 7.04 -12.84 -1.16
C VAL A 172 8.38 -13.22 -0.52
N LYS A 173 8.55 -14.50 -0.23
CA LYS A 173 9.82 -15.01 0.29
C LYS A 173 10.96 -14.76 -0.72
N GLY A 174 12.01 -14.09 -0.24
CA GLY A 174 13.16 -13.71 -1.07
C GLY A 174 13.03 -12.36 -1.77
N ASP A 175 11.92 -11.62 -1.58
CA ASP A 175 11.86 -10.21 -1.96
C ASP A 175 12.83 -9.40 -1.09
N ILE A 176 13.82 -8.77 -1.73
CA ILE A 176 14.88 -8.03 -1.05
C ILE A 176 14.44 -6.63 -0.59
N VAL A 177 13.43 -6.06 -1.22
CA VAL A 177 12.89 -4.74 -0.89
C VAL A 177 12.18 -4.77 0.47
N SER A 178 11.51 -5.88 0.77
CA SER A 178 10.86 -6.13 2.05
C SER A 178 11.68 -7.02 2.99
N ALA A 179 12.94 -7.31 2.66
CA ALA A 179 13.77 -8.30 3.37
C ALA A 179 13.94 -8.04 4.87
N HIS A 180 13.95 -6.78 5.31
CA HIS A 180 14.10 -6.46 6.73
C HIS A 180 12.86 -6.84 7.56
N ALA A 181 11.70 -6.99 6.93
CA ALA A 181 10.50 -7.50 7.60
C ALA A 181 10.60 -8.99 8.02
N ASN A 182 11.64 -9.71 7.55
CA ASN A 182 11.82 -11.15 7.82
C ASN A 182 11.99 -11.54 9.27
N LYS A 183 12.56 -10.65 10.07
CA LYS A 183 12.97 -10.99 11.43
C LYS A 183 11.99 -10.46 12.46
N GLU A 184 11.49 -9.28 12.26
CA GLU A 184 10.56 -8.61 13.15
C GLU A 184 9.86 -7.48 12.41
N THR A 185 8.54 -7.43 12.46
CA THR A 185 7.77 -6.26 12.01
C THR A 185 7.61 -5.29 13.18
N ALA A 186 7.64 -3.99 12.89
CA ALA A 186 7.39 -2.96 13.91
C ALA A 186 5.97 -3.09 14.49
N PHE A 187 5.05 -3.51 13.66
CA PHE A 187 3.65 -3.87 13.97
C PHE A 187 3.02 -4.58 12.77
N GLY A 188 1.83 -5.13 12.99
CA GLY A 188 1.03 -5.82 11.97
C GLY A 188 1.31 -7.33 11.90
N ASN A 189 0.45 -8.03 11.18
CA ASN A 189 0.55 -9.46 10.95
C ASN A 189 1.32 -9.70 9.66
N LEU A 190 2.38 -10.49 9.71
CA LEU A 190 3.18 -10.85 8.55
C LEU A 190 2.67 -12.14 7.92
N PHE A 191 2.36 -12.08 6.63
CA PHE A 191 2.01 -13.23 5.79
C PHE A 191 3.09 -13.39 4.73
N GLU A 192 3.82 -14.50 4.79
CA GLU A 192 4.86 -14.83 3.82
C GLU A 192 4.30 -15.76 2.74
N HIS A 193 4.42 -15.35 1.50
CA HIS A 193 3.98 -16.07 0.32
C HIS A 193 5.20 -16.64 -0.44
N LYS A 194 5.02 -17.81 -1.05
CA LYS A 194 6.03 -18.36 -1.96
C LYS A 194 5.70 -17.88 -3.37
N HIS A 195 6.73 -17.48 -4.12
CA HIS A 195 6.55 -17.26 -5.56
C HIS A 195 6.24 -18.60 -6.24
N ALA A 196 5.37 -18.56 -7.25
CA ALA A 196 4.97 -19.76 -7.98
C ALA A 196 6.18 -20.41 -8.71
N GLU A 197 7.05 -19.59 -9.26
CA GLU A 197 8.28 -20.02 -9.91
C GLU A 197 9.43 -20.08 -8.92
N LYS A 198 10.13 -21.23 -8.84
CA LYS A 198 11.26 -21.42 -7.91
C LYS A 198 12.44 -20.50 -8.23
N ASP A 199 12.70 -20.28 -9.51
CA ASP A 199 13.85 -19.52 -10.02
C ASP A 199 13.49 -18.07 -10.39
N ALA A 200 12.32 -17.57 -9.90
CA ALA A 200 11.90 -16.19 -10.09
C ALA A 200 13.00 -15.21 -9.70
N ASP A 201 13.23 -14.22 -10.54
CA ASP A 201 14.21 -13.17 -10.25
C ASP A 201 13.74 -12.22 -9.14
N LEU A 202 14.56 -11.22 -8.83
CA LEU A 202 14.25 -10.26 -7.76
C LEU A 202 13.09 -9.34 -8.11
N PHE A 203 12.88 -9.07 -9.39
CA PHE A 203 11.80 -8.24 -9.88
C PHE A 203 10.47 -8.98 -9.77
N ASP A 204 10.44 -10.25 -10.21
CA ASP A 204 9.26 -11.12 -10.11
C ASP A 204 8.83 -11.30 -8.66
N LYS A 205 9.77 -11.54 -7.75
CA LYS A 205 9.48 -11.65 -6.30
C LYS A 205 8.96 -10.35 -5.68
N HIS A 206 9.33 -9.20 -6.24
CA HIS A 206 8.81 -7.92 -5.78
C HIS A 206 7.47 -7.55 -6.42
N SER A 207 7.10 -8.16 -7.53
CA SER A 207 5.86 -7.90 -8.27
C SER A 207 4.60 -8.20 -7.44
N LEU A 208 3.48 -7.60 -7.87
CA LEU A 208 2.16 -7.92 -7.33
C LEU A 208 1.57 -9.22 -7.88
N ASP A 209 2.16 -9.80 -8.93
CA ASP A 209 1.58 -10.95 -9.65
C ASP A 209 1.37 -12.16 -8.73
N THR A 210 2.33 -12.42 -7.84
CA THR A 210 2.19 -13.49 -6.83
C THR A 210 0.92 -13.35 -5.98
N PHE A 211 0.45 -12.12 -5.70
CA PHE A 211 -0.72 -11.88 -4.87
C PHE A 211 -2.03 -11.81 -5.68
N ILE A 212 -1.92 -11.73 -7.01
CA ILE A 212 -3.06 -11.62 -7.92
C ILE A 212 -3.49 -13.01 -8.38
N ASP A 213 -2.54 -13.88 -8.69
CA ASP A 213 -2.76 -15.20 -9.27
C ASP A 213 -2.91 -16.31 -8.22
N SER A 214 -2.49 -16.07 -6.98
CA SER A 214 -2.69 -17.04 -5.90
C SER A 214 -4.16 -17.11 -5.49
N ASP A 215 -4.76 -18.28 -5.64
CA ASP A 215 -6.03 -18.66 -5.01
C ASP A 215 -5.80 -18.87 -3.49
N LEU A 216 -5.57 -17.79 -2.77
CA LEU A 216 -5.38 -17.77 -1.32
C LEU A 216 -6.69 -17.43 -0.61
#